data_4f36b816feb4170bc0302cbd6202e407
#
_entry.id   4f36b816feb4170bc0302cbd6202e407
#
_cell.length_a   1.000
_cell.length_b   1.000
_cell.length_c   1.000
_cell.angle_alpha   90.00
_cell.angle_beta   90.00
_cell.angle_gamma   90.00
#
_symmetry.space_group_name_H-M   'P 1'
#
loop_
_entity.id
_entity.type
_entity.pdbx_description
1 polymer ?
#
loop_
_entity_poly.entity_id
_entity_poly.type
_entity_poly.pdbx_seq_one_letter_code
_entity_poly.pdbx_strand_id
1 'polypeptide(L)'
;GYVSGAPWPPMKITILSRSASISSTKRLVEAGRARGHQVRVLNPVRVEMHLDGQRANLYYRRRKLSACDVVIPRIAQSISNYGLAVVNQFAMCGVPLVNTARAIAESRNKMRSLQLLSAHGIDIPATVMARDAADLKAMVGLVGGVPVLVKLLQGQEKHGVMVCESLQSLEAALEAILGLGHNLVMQQYVQNKGQDVRVVVVGGRAVAAVRRRPRFGRMSYTLNRGARLERIELTESQRKAAERTATLVGLEVAAVDLLDVQEGHPKVFEVNSSPALPEMEAATGLDLADIIIQRAEELVAGGPRVGLPEPQPGGPSKRKRTPKASAGEA
;
A
#
# COMPACT_ATOMS: atom_id res chain seq x y z
N GLY A 1 -16.21 -21.61 -14.45
CA GLY A 1 -17.12 -20.51 -14.53
C GLY A 1 -18.15 -20.60 -13.41
N TYR A 2 -18.04 -19.74 -12.41
CA TYR A 2 -19.05 -19.64 -11.35
C TYR A 2 -20.27 -18.93 -11.91
N VAL A 3 -21.46 -19.53 -11.73
CA VAL A 3 -22.73 -18.93 -12.13
C VAL A 3 -23.04 -17.79 -11.15
N SER A 4 -23.17 -16.59 -11.69
CA SER A 4 -23.56 -15.39 -10.92
C SER A 4 -24.88 -15.64 -10.20
N GLY A 5 -24.87 -15.70 -8.86
CA GLY A 5 -26.06 -15.80 -8.03
C GLY A 5 -26.10 -16.92 -6.98
N ALA A 6 -25.22 -17.92 -7.05
CA ALA A 6 -25.12 -18.93 -6.01
C ALA A 6 -24.21 -18.45 -4.84
N PRO A 7 -24.58 -18.73 -3.58
CA PRO A 7 -23.68 -18.39 -2.45
C PRO A 7 -22.37 -19.19 -2.58
N TRP A 8 -21.27 -18.53 -2.27
CA TRP A 8 -19.96 -19.17 -2.22
C TRP A 8 -19.94 -20.31 -1.20
N PRO A 9 -19.21 -21.40 -1.46
CA PRO A 9 -19.02 -22.43 -0.46
C PRO A 9 -18.29 -21.82 0.76
N PRO A 10 -18.62 -22.26 1.97
CA PRO A 10 -17.98 -21.76 3.19
C PRO A 10 -16.46 -21.90 3.13
N MET A 11 -15.74 -20.79 3.26
CA MET A 11 -14.27 -20.73 3.30
C MET A 11 -13.76 -20.50 4.72
N LYS A 12 -12.49 -20.86 4.93
CA LYS A 12 -11.74 -20.53 6.15
C LYS A 12 -10.86 -19.32 5.89
N ILE A 13 -11.28 -18.16 6.36
CA ILE A 13 -10.57 -16.89 6.22
C ILE A 13 -9.73 -16.63 7.48
N THR A 14 -8.45 -16.33 7.28
CA THR A 14 -7.57 -15.86 8.35
C THR A 14 -7.28 -14.38 8.17
N ILE A 15 -7.62 -13.56 9.16
CA ILE A 15 -7.23 -12.14 9.20
C ILE A 15 -6.02 -12.01 10.12
N LEU A 16 -4.91 -11.48 9.59
CA LEU A 16 -3.72 -11.17 10.39
C LEU A 16 -3.87 -9.77 10.95
N SER A 17 -4.20 -9.66 12.22
CA SER A 17 -4.40 -8.39 12.92
C SER A 17 -4.01 -8.51 14.38
N ARG A 18 -3.55 -7.40 14.98
CA ARG A 18 -3.17 -7.37 16.41
C ARG A 18 -4.34 -7.68 17.35
N SER A 19 -5.56 -7.33 16.95
CA SER A 19 -6.77 -7.59 17.72
C SER A 19 -8.00 -7.63 16.82
N ALA A 20 -8.95 -8.51 17.17
CA ALA A 20 -10.27 -8.53 16.55
C ALA A 20 -11.13 -7.30 16.90
N SER A 21 -10.77 -6.56 17.95
CA SER A 21 -11.48 -5.36 18.39
C SER A 21 -11.13 -4.10 17.57
N ILE A 22 -10.06 -4.14 16.76
CA ILE A 22 -9.75 -3.05 15.84
C ILE A 22 -10.90 -2.90 14.85
N SER A 23 -11.43 -1.68 14.74
CA SER A 23 -12.69 -1.42 14.02
C SER A 23 -12.73 -1.97 12.59
N SER A 24 -11.67 -1.76 11.80
CA SER A 24 -11.60 -2.33 10.45
C SER A 24 -11.50 -3.87 10.44
N THR A 25 -10.81 -4.46 11.42
CA THR A 25 -10.74 -5.92 11.57
C THR A 25 -12.09 -6.49 11.94
N LYS A 26 -12.80 -5.84 12.87
CA LYS A 26 -14.16 -6.21 13.28
C LYS A 26 -15.12 -6.20 12.07
N ARG A 27 -15.07 -5.14 11.24
CA ARG A 27 -15.87 -5.06 10.00
C ARG A 27 -15.62 -6.24 9.05
N LEU A 28 -14.36 -6.59 8.83
CA LEU A 28 -14.01 -7.75 7.99
C LEU A 28 -14.50 -9.08 8.57
N VAL A 29 -14.44 -9.25 9.88
CA VAL A 29 -14.98 -10.44 10.56
C VAL A 29 -16.48 -10.52 10.38
N GLU A 30 -17.21 -9.42 10.60
CA GLU A 30 -18.65 -9.33 10.43
C GLU A 30 -19.06 -9.65 8.98
N ALA A 31 -18.43 -9.01 8.00
CA ALA A 31 -18.70 -9.24 6.58
C ALA A 31 -18.43 -10.70 6.16
N GLY A 32 -17.29 -11.28 6.56
CA GLY A 32 -16.98 -12.67 6.23
C GLY A 32 -17.98 -13.67 6.84
N ARG A 33 -18.40 -13.44 8.07
CA ARG A 33 -19.41 -14.28 8.73
C ARG A 33 -20.79 -14.12 8.11
N ALA A 34 -21.18 -12.91 7.75
CA ALA A 34 -22.45 -12.63 7.07
C ALA A 34 -22.55 -13.36 5.72
N ARG A 35 -21.41 -13.58 5.04
CA ARG A 35 -21.33 -14.38 3.82
C ARG A 35 -21.22 -15.89 4.06
N GLY A 36 -21.29 -16.35 5.31
CA GLY A 36 -21.26 -17.76 5.68
C GLY A 36 -19.85 -18.36 5.84
N HIS A 37 -18.81 -17.55 5.88
CA HIS A 37 -17.43 -18.02 6.04
C HIS A 37 -17.03 -18.21 7.50
N GLN A 38 -16.06 -19.09 7.73
CA GLN A 38 -15.39 -19.23 9.02
C GLN A 38 -14.24 -18.23 9.08
N VAL A 39 -14.35 -17.23 9.94
CA VAL A 39 -13.34 -16.19 10.07
C VAL A 39 -12.61 -16.29 11.41
N ARG A 40 -11.29 -16.37 11.37
CA ARG A 40 -10.42 -16.27 12.55
C ARG A 40 -9.49 -15.07 12.45
N VAL A 41 -9.17 -14.50 13.58
CA VAL A 41 -8.18 -13.42 13.68
C VAL A 41 -6.95 -13.96 14.42
N LEU A 42 -5.78 -13.81 13.82
CA LEU A 42 -4.50 -14.18 14.41
C LEU A 42 -3.63 -12.94 14.60
N ASN A 43 -3.07 -12.79 15.79
CA ASN A 43 -2.07 -11.76 16.05
C ASN A 43 -0.73 -12.20 15.42
N PRO A 44 -0.19 -11.47 14.42
CA PRO A 44 1.02 -11.90 13.72
C PRO A 44 2.22 -12.15 14.63
N VAL A 45 2.39 -11.37 15.70
CA VAL A 45 3.54 -11.52 16.61
C VAL A 45 3.48 -12.81 17.47
N ARG A 46 2.37 -13.53 17.42
CA ARG A 46 2.19 -14.82 18.11
C ARG A 46 2.21 -16.00 17.14
N VAL A 47 2.46 -15.74 15.88
CA VAL A 47 2.66 -16.77 14.85
C VAL A 47 4.12 -17.14 14.85
N GLU A 48 4.41 -18.43 14.96
CA GLU A 48 5.74 -18.99 14.90
C GLU A 48 5.95 -19.61 13.52
N MET A 49 7.08 -19.30 12.89
CA MET A 49 7.44 -19.76 11.56
C MET A 49 8.52 -20.83 11.66
N HIS A 50 8.31 -21.96 10.99
CA HIS A 50 9.30 -23.02 10.91
C HIS A 50 9.62 -23.32 9.46
N LEU A 51 10.89 -23.35 9.14
CA LEU A 51 11.43 -23.68 7.82
C LEU A 51 12.34 -24.92 7.99
N ASP A 52 12.06 -25.94 7.20
CA ASP A 52 12.85 -27.17 7.15
C ASP A 52 13.04 -27.58 5.69
N GLY A 53 14.20 -27.23 5.15
CA GLY A 53 14.51 -27.47 3.75
C GLY A 53 13.48 -26.82 2.80
N GLN A 54 12.63 -27.65 2.22
CA GLN A 54 11.57 -27.18 1.27
C GLN A 54 10.21 -26.99 1.94
N ARG A 55 10.09 -27.22 3.24
CA ARG A 55 8.82 -27.17 3.96
C ARG A 55 8.69 -25.90 4.79
N ALA A 56 7.60 -25.17 4.57
CA ALA A 56 7.19 -24.06 5.39
C ALA A 56 6.02 -24.49 6.29
N ASN A 57 6.12 -24.26 7.59
CA ASN A 57 5.07 -24.56 8.56
C ASN A 57 4.78 -23.33 9.41
N LEU A 58 3.56 -23.25 9.89
CA LEU A 58 3.08 -22.19 10.75
C LEU A 58 2.49 -22.77 12.02
N TYR A 59 2.84 -22.18 13.14
CA TYR A 59 2.30 -22.49 14.45
C TYR A 59 1.72 -21.24 15.09
N TYR A 60 0.77 -21.42 15.96
CA TYR A 60 0.19 -20.33 16.75
C TYR A 60 0.11 -20.77 18.19
N ARG A 61 0.81 -20.10 19.06
CA ARG A 61 0.93 -20.49 20.47
C ARG A 61 1.30 -21.97 20.62
N ARG A 62 2.38 -22.39 19.93
CA ARG A 62 2.95 -23.74 19.93
C ARG A 62 2.06 -24.85 19.33
N ARG A 63 0.93 -24.51 18.73
CA ARG A 63 0.08 -25.46 18.01
C ARG A 63 0.17 -25.25 16.52
N LYS A 64 0.33 -26.32 15.78
CA LYS A 64 0.33 -26.26 14.30
C LYS A 64 -0.97 -25.61 13.83
N LEU A 65 -0.85 -24.61 12.96
CA LEU A 65 -2.01 -23.94 12.39
C LEU A 65 -2.76 -24.90 11.45
N SER A 66 -4.08 -24.93 11.62
CA SER A 66 -4.95 -25.56 10.63
C SER A 66 -4.95 -24.77 9.33
N ALA A 67 -5.18 -25.47 8.22
CA ALA A 67 -5.28 -24.84 6.90
C ALA A 67 -6.33 -23.72 6.86
N CYS A 68 -6.08 -22.74 6.01
CA CYS A 68 -7.06 -21.72 5.64
C CYS A 68 -7.03 -21.53 4.12
N ASP A 69 -8.11 -21.00 3.58
CA ASP A 69 -8.28 -20.85 2.14
C ASP A 69 -7.73 -19.51 1.64
N VAL A 70 -7.71 -18.50 2.51
CA VAL A 70 -7.21 -17.15 2.18
C VAL A 70 -6.76 -16.42 3.44
N VAL A 71 -5.79 -15.52 3.28
CA VAL A 71 -5.33 -14.61 4.34
C VAL A 71 -5.55 -13.16 3.93
N ILE A 72 -6.09 -12.37 4.86
CA ILE A 72 -6.24 -10.92 4.74
C ILE A 72 -5.27 -10.25 5.73
N PRO A 73 -4.11 -9.77 5.27
CA PRO A 73 -3.15 -9.10 6.13
C PRO A 73 -3.60 -7.69 6.53
N ARG A 74 -3.61 -7.43 7.85
CA ARG A 74 -3.81 -6.10 8.45
C ARG A 74 -2.63 -5.81 9.39
N ILE A 75 -1.44 -5.77 8.80
CA ILE A 75 -0.17 -5.67 9.54
C ILE A 75 0.05 -4.23 9.98
N ALA A 76 0.22 -4.00 11.29
CA ALA A 76 0.57 -2.69 11.81
C ALA A 76 2.02 -2.30 11.43
N GLN A 77 2.26 -1.00 11.26
CA GLN A 77 3.59 -0.47 10.92
C GLN A 77 4.65 -0.88 11.93
N SER A 78 4.30 -0.86 13.22
CA SER A 78 5.18 -1.20 14.35
C SER A 78 5.75 -2.62 14.35
N ILE A 79 5.11 -3.53 13.62
CA ILE A 79 5.51 -4.94 13.53
C ILE A 79 5.80 -5.34 12.09
N SER A 80 6.19 -4.36 11.24
CA SER A 80 6.28 -4.56 9.79
C SER A 80 7.18 -5.73 9.42
N ASN A 81 8.40 -5.78 9.93
CA ASN A 81 9.37 -6.83 9.56
C ASN A 81 8.86 -8.23 9.90
N TYR A 82 8.44 -8.44 11.15
CA TYR A 82 7.94 -9.74 11.59
C TYR A 82 6.60 -10.09 10.91
N GLY A 83 5.69 -9.14 10.84
CA GLY A 83 4.37 -9.34 10.23
C GLY A 83 4.45 -9.69 8.74
N LEU A 84 5.36 -9.05 7.99
CA LEU A 84 5.57 -9.36 6.57
C LEU A 84 6.22 -10.73 6.37
N ALA A 85 7.10 -11.16 7.27
CA ALA A 85 7.64 -12.52 7.25
C ALA A 85 6.53 -13.56 7.46
N VAL A 86 5.60 -13.31 8.39
CA VAL A 86 4.42 -14.17 8.59
C VAL A 86 3.55 -14.23 7.34
N VAL A 87 3.26 -13.08 6.71
CA VAL A 87 2.49 -13.01 5.46
C VAL A 87 3.17 -13.84 4.36
N ASN A 88 4.48 -13.68 4.21
CA ASN A 88 5.25 -14.43 3.23
C ASN A 88 5.25 -15.94 3.51
N GLN A 89 5.30 -16.35 4.77
CA GLN A 89 5.22 -17.75 5.16
C GLN A 89 3.89 -18.40 4.74
N PHE A 90 2.76 -17.67 4.85
CA PHE A 90 1.48 -18.15 4.32
C PHE A 90 1.53 -18.32 2.80
N ALA A 91 2.16 -17.39 2.07
CA ALA A 91 2.37 -17.53 0.62
C ALA A 91 3.18 -18.78 0.27
N MET A 92 4.25 -19.07 1.02
CA MET A 92 5.05 -20.28 0.85
C MET A 92 4.26 -21.57 1.13
N CYS A 93 3.23 -21.49 1.97
CA CYS A 93 2.26 -22.57 2.17
C CYS A 93 1.20 -22.67 1.07
N GLY A 94 1.28 -21.86 0.01
CA GLY A 94 0.36 -21.87 -1.11
C GLY A 94 -0.98 -21.15 -0.84
N VAL A 95 -1.10 -20.40 0.27
CA VAL A 95 -2.34 -19.73 0.64
C VAL A 95 -2.47 -18.39 -0.11
N PRO A 96 -3.59 -18.12 -0.81
CA PRO A 96 -3.88 -16.83 -1.40
C PRO A 96 -3.88 -15.70 -0.38
N LEU A 97 -3.38 -14.53 -0.78
CA LEU A 97 -3.25 -13.35 0.07
C LEU A 97 -4.00 -12.17 -0.52
N VAL A 98 -4.80 -11.50 0.30
CA VAL A 98 -5.38 -10.19 -0.01
C VAL A 98 -4.41 -9.12 0.48
N ASN A 99 -3.45 -8.83 -0.32
CA ASN A 99 -2.15 -8.17 -0.29
C ASN A 99 -1.00 -9.11 0.08
N THR A 100 -0.06 -9.22 -0.85
CA THR A 100 1.19 -9.95 -0.63
C THR A 100 2.15 -9.17 0.26
N ALA A 101 3.10 -9.84 0.90
CA ALA A 101 4.13 -9.20 1.71
C ALA A 101 4.95 -8.18 0.89
N ARG A 102 5.26 -8.51 -0.37
CA ARG A 102 5.97 -7.62 -1.30
C ARG A 102 5.19 -6.34 -1.57
N ALA A 103 3.92 -6.43 -1.93
CA ALA A 103 3.08 -5.26 -2.22
C ALA A 103 2.91 -4.36 -0.98
N ILE A 104 2.73 -4.97 0.20
CA ILE A 104 2.66 -4.22 1.46
C ILE A 104 3.99 -3.49 1.72
N ALA A 105 5.13 -4.17 1.58
CA ALA A 105 6.46 -3.58 1.78
C ALA A 105 6.72 -2.43 0.81
N GLU A 106 6.36 -2.60 -0.46
CA GLU A 106 6.51 -1.57 -1.50
C GLU A 106 5.67 -0.32 -1.18
N SER A 107 4.42 -0.50 -0.77
CA SER A 107 3.53 0.61 -0.40
C SER A 107 4.01 1.39 0.84
N ARG A 108 4.73 0.72 1.74
CA ARG A 108 5.27 1.33 2.97
C ARG A 108 6.54 2.12 2.77
N ASN A 109 7.33 1.77 1.78
CA ASN A 109 8.51 2.53 1.41
C ASN A 109 8.10 3.69 0.50
N LYS A 110 7.85 4.85 1.11
CA LYS A 110 7.32 6.03 0.39
C LYS A 110 8.19 6.46 -0.78
N MET A 111 9.52 6.37 -0.66
CA MET A 111 10.39 6.77 -1.76
C MET A 111 10.38 5.75 -2.89
N ARG A 112 10.45 4.46 -2.57
CA ARG A 112 10.38 3.39 -3.58
C ARG A 112 9.05 3.39 -4.31
N SER A 113 7.94 3.58 -3.60
CA SER A 113 6.63 3.66 -4.26
C SER A 113 6.55 4.86 -5.21
N LEU A 114 7.05 6.04 -4.83
CA LEU A 114 7.10 7.20 -5.72
C LEU A 114 8.02 6.97 -6.94
N GLN A 115 9.18 6.33 -6.75
CA GLN A 115 10.07 5.95 -7.85
C GLN A 115 9.38 4.99 -8.82
N LEU A 116 8.69 3.96 -8.31
CA LEU A 116 7.93 3.02 -9.12
C LEU A 116 6.84 3.73 -9.93
N LEU A 117 6.06 4.59 -9.29
CA LEU A 117 4.98 5.33 -9.95
C LEU A 117 5.51 6.28 -11.02
N SER A 118 6.55 7.04 -10.70
CA SER A 118 7.20 7.97 -11.63
C SER A 118 7.78 7.24 -12.85
N ALA A 119 8.46 6.11 -12.63
CA ALA A 119 9.03 5.30 -13.73
C ALA A 119 7.97 4.75 -14.69
N HIS A 120 6.71 4.64 -14.25
CA HIS A 120 5.60 4.17 -15.08
C HIS A 120 4.64 5.29 -15.52
N GLY A 121 5.08 6.55 -15.42
CA GLY A 121 4.32 7.70 -15.93
C GLY A 121 3.08 8.07 -15.12
N ILE A 122 3.03 7.69 -13.84
CA ILE A 122 2.04 8.22 -12.91
C ILE A 122 2.53 9.59 -12.45
N ASP A 123 1.68 10.60 -12.54
CA ASP A 123 2.00 11.94 -12.09
C ASP A 123 2.07 11.98 -10.55
N ILE A 124 3.18 12.49 -10.04
CA ILE A 124 3.46 12.64 -8.61
C ILE A 124 3.93 14.07 -8.32
N PRO A 125 3.80 14.58 -7.09
CA PRO A 125 4.45 15.84 -6.74
C PRO A 125 5.96 15.72 -6.88
N ALA A 126 6.61 16.73 -7.47
CA ALA A 126 8.08 16.75 -7.58
C ALA A 126 8.71 16.51 -6.20
N THR A 127 9.65 15.61 -6.13
CA THR A 127 10.22 15.11 -4.87
C THR A 127 11.73 15.02 -4.95
N VAL A 128 12.42 15.56 -3.95
CA VAL A 128 13.86 15.44 -3.75
C VAL A 128 14.12 14.72 -2.45
N MET A 129 15.03 13.74 -2.46
CA MET A 129 15.55 13.11 -1.25
C MET A 129 17.06 13.33 -1.17
N ALA A 130 17.53 13.81 -0.02
CA ALA A 130 18.94 14.09 0.22
C ALA A 130 19.35 13.71 1.65
N ARG A 131 20.63 13.53 1.88
CA ARG A 131 21.25 13.38 3.21
C ARG A 131 22.07 14.58 3.63
N ASP A 132 22.18 15.55 2.77
CA ASP A 132 22.98 16.74 2.94
C ASP A 132 22.20 17.92 2.34
N ALA A 133 22.35 19.08 2.91
CA ALA A 133 21.68 20.31 2.52
C ALA A 133 22.64 21.34 1.90
N ALA A 134 23.80 20.90 1.39
CA ALA A 134 24.86 21.81 0.93
C ALA A 134 24.42 22.80 -0.17
N ASP A 135 23.44 22.41 -1.01
CA ASP A 135 22.85 23.33 -2.00
C ASP A 135 21.32 23.37 -1.89
N LEU A 136 20.85 23.85 -0.74
CA LEU A 136 19.44 23.93 -0.43
C LEU A 136 18.64 24.70 -1.48
N LYS A 137 19.22 25.82 -1.98
CA LYS A 137 18.52 26.68 -2.94
C LYS A 137 18.27 26.00 -4.27
N ALA A 138 19.23 25.23 -4.75
CA ALA A 138 19.07 24.42 -5.96
C ALA A 138 18.06 23.30 -5.75
N MET A 139 18.12 22.59 -4.61
CA MET A 139 17.18 21.51 -4.30
C MET A 139 15.75 22.01 -4.20
N VAL A 140 15.52 23.17 -3.58
CA VAL A 140 14.19 23.80 -3.52
C VAL A 140 13.69 24.18 -4.91
N GLY A 141 14.58 24.65 -5.79
CA GLY A 141 14.25 24.91 -7.19
C GLY A 141 13.70 23.70 -7.94
N LEU A 142 14.23 22.50 -7.65
CA LEU A 142 13.77 21.24 -8.27
C LEU A 142 12.35 20.85 -7.91
N VAL A 143 11.83 21.32 -6.77
CA VAL A 143 10.45 21.05 -6.32
C VAL A 143 9.51 22.24 -6.49
N GLY A 144 9.92 23.24 -7.25
CA GLY A 144 9.08 24.39 -7.63
C GLY A 144 9.15 25.57 -6.68
N GLY A 145 10.15 25.63 -5.80
CA GLY A 145 10.34 26.75 -4.89
C GLY A 145 9.59 26.61 -3.56
N VAL A 146 9.60 27.69 -2.78
CA VAL A 146 8.77 27.80 -1.57
C VAL A 146 7.37 28.29 -1.91
N PRO A 147 6.32 27.89 -1.17
CA PRO A 147 6.34 26.96 -0.05
C PRO A 147 6.68 25.53 -0.46
N VAL A 148 7.31 24.77 0.43
CA VAL A 148 7.73 23.39 0.19
C VAL A 148 7.32 22.49 1.36
N LEU A 149 6.98 21.23 1.04
CA LEU A 149 6.73 20.21 2.05
C LEU A 149 8.04 19.52 2.42
N VAL A 150 8.32 19.43 3.72
CA VAL A 150 9.41 18.63 4.27
C VAL A 150 8.85 17.43 5.01
N LYS A 151 9.33 16.24 4.69
CA LYS A 151 8.85 14.97 5.25
C LYS A 151 9.98 14.21 5.92
N LEU A 152 9.72 13.67 7.10
CA LEU A 152 10.56 12.67 7.73
C LEU A 152 10.21 11.29 7.21
N LEU A 153 11.21 10.53 6.72
CA LEU A 153 10.99 9.16 6.24
C LEU A 153 11.09 8.12 7.34
N GLN A 154 11.68 8.45 8.47
CA GLN A 154 11.89 7.55 9.60
C GLN A 154 10.93 7.89 10.74
N GLY A 155 10.23 6.87 11.21
CA GLY A 155 9.31 6.96 12.33
C GLY A 155 7.95 6.38 12.01
N GLN A 156 7.39 5.71 13.01
CA GLN A 156 6.07 5.06 12.91
C GLN A 156 4.93 6.07 12.93
N GLU A 157 5.23 7.36 13.00
CA GLU A 157 4.23 8.36 13.30
C GLU A 157 4.01 9.35 12.16
N LYS A 158 2.75 9.64 11.96
CA LYS A 158 2.18 10.56 10.98
C LYS A 158 2.55 12.04 11.22
N HIS A 159 3.58 12.33 12.02
CA HIS A 159 3.87 13.65 12.56
C HIS A 159 5.04 14.37 11.87
N GLY A 160 5.57 13.78 10.81
CA GLY A 160 6.79 14.26 10.19
C GLY A 160 6.59 15.04 8.89
N VAL A 161 5.54 15.84 8.75
CA VAL A 161 5.39 16.74 7.59
C VAL A 161 5.28 18.18 8.05
N MET A 162 6.13 19.04 7.48
CA MET A 162 6.12 20.49 7.71
C MET A 162 5.96 21.23 6.40
N VAL A 163 5.25 22.35 6.43
CA VAL A 163 5.22 23.31 5.34
C VAL A 163 6.22 24.41 5.67
N CYS A 164 7.21 24.59 4.83
CA CYS A 164 8.17 25.67 4.95
C CYS A 164 7.84 26.74 3.93
N GLU A 165 7.42 27.91 4.41
CA GLU A 165 6.95 29.02 3.58
C GLU A 165 8.09 29.95 3.11
N SER A 166 9.28 29.81 3.71
CA SER A 166 10.47 30.58 3.38
C SER A 166 11.72 29.72 3.40
N LEU A 167 12.80 30.16 2.73
CA LEU A 167 14.08 29.48 2.79
C LEU A 167 14.62 29.45 4.23
N GLN A 168 14.44 30.52 5.02
CA GLN A 168 14.89 30.56 6.41
C GLN A 168 14.19 29.52 7.28
N SER A 169 12.86 29.37 7.15
CA SER A 169 12.12 28.33 7.89
C SER A 169 12.53 26.92 7.45
N LEU A 170 12.88 26.76 6.18
CA LEU A 170 13.37 25.50 5.66
C LEU A 170 14.77 25.17 6.19
N GLU A 171 15.72 26.11 6.21
CA GLU A 171 17.06 25.91 6.77
C GLU A 171 16.99 25.43 8.23
N ALA A 172 16.18 26.12 9.05
CA ALA A 172 16.01 25.73 10.46
C ALA A 172 15.40 24.32 10.61
N ALA A 173 14.43 23.97 9.78
CA ALA A 173 13.84 22.63 9.78
C ALA A 173 14.85 21.55 9.36
N LEU A 174 15.70 21.85 8.38
CA LEU A 174 16.72 20.92 7.88
C LEU A 174 17.84 20.68 8.88
N GLU A 175 18.34 21.73 9.54
CA GLU A 175 19.35 21.60 10.59
C GLU A 175 18.86 20.65 11.70
N ALA A 176 17.60 20.80 12.12
CA ALA A 176 17.01 19.93 13.11
C ALA A 176 16.88 18.46 12.62
N ILE A 177 16.46 18.24 11.39
CA ILE A 177 16.25 16.91 10.81
C ILE A 177 17.58 16.19 10.57
N LEU A 178 18.52 16.86 9.94
CA LEU A 178 19.84 16.31 9.62
C LEU A 178 20.68 16.08 10.88
N GLY A 179 20.56 16.98 11.87
CA GLY A 179 21.18 16.83 13.18
C GLY A 179 20.71 15.56 13.92
N LEU A 180 19.51 15.06 13.62
CA LEU A 180 18.97 13.80 14.13
C LEU A 180 19.39 12.59 13.28
N GLY A 181 20.17 12.77 12.22
CA GLY A 181 20.63 11.70 11.34
C GLY A 181 19.53 11.13 10.40
N HIS A 182 18.44 11.86 10.19
CA HIS A 182 17.36 11.46 9.31
C HIS A 182 17.61 11.87 7.86
N ASN A 183 17.02 11.09 6.93
CA ASN A 183 17.01 11.48 5.54
C ASN A 183 16.00 12.61 5.32
N LEU A 184 16.40 13.58 4.49
CA LEU A 184 15.57 14.69 4.10
C LEU A 184 14.75 14.32 2.87
N VAL A 185 13.45 14.57 2.94
CA VAL A 185 12.57 14.55 1.78
C VAL A 185 11.86 15.88 1.66
N MET A 186 12.09 16.54 0.54
CA MET A 186 11.35 17.72 0.13
C MET A 186 10.40 17.37 -1.00
N GLN A 187 9.20 17.91 -0.95
CA GLN A 187 8.19 17.66 -1.95
C GLN A 187 7.47 18.95 -2.33
N GLN A 188 7.13 19.04 -3.60
CA GLN A 188 6.35 20.14 -4.15
C GLN A 188 5.10 20.40 -3.30
N TYR A 189 4.91 21.65 -2.92
CA TYR A 189 3.68 22.11 -2.31
C TYR A 189 2.65 22.35 -3.42
N VAL A 190 1.61 21.54 -3.46
CA VAL A 190 0.51 21.73 -4.40
C VAL A 190 -0.59 22.51 -3.70
N GLN A 191 -0.95 23.66 -4.27
CA GLN A 191 -2.02 24.50 -3.73
C GLN A 191 -3.39 23.86 -3.99
N ASN A 192 -3.90 23.14 -3.02
CA ASN A 192 -5.19 22.44 -3.07
C ASN A 192 -6.08 22.78 -1.87
N LYS A 193 -5.83 23.89 -1.18
CA LYS A 193 -6.52 24.31 0.06
C LYS A 193 -6.53 23.22 1.15
N GLY A 194 -5.50 22.38 1.19
CA GLY A 194 -5.41 21.27 2.13
C GLY A 194 -6.38 20.12 1.87
N GLN A 195 -7.00 20.06 0.71
CA GLN A 195 -7.92 19.01 0.30
C GLN A 195 -7.19 17.94 -0.50
N ASP A 196 -7.60 16.71 -0.32
CA ASP A 196 -7.15 15.60 -1.15
C ASP A 196 -8.31 14.64 -1.42
N VAL A 197 -8.07 13.72 -2.34
CA VAL A 197 -9.03 12.67 -2.70
C VAL A 197 -8.42 11.33 -2.29
N ARG A 198 -9.15 10.58 -1.48
CA ARG A 198 -8.81 9.19 -1.17
C ARG A 198 -9.69 8.26 -1.98
N VAL A 199 -9.07 7.37 -2.72
CA VAL A 199 -9.72 6.34 -3.52
C VAL A 199 -9.42 4.97 -2.93
N VAL A 200 -10.46 4.19 -2.63
CA VAL A 200 -10.30 2.78 -2.29
C VAL A 200 -10.37 1.96 -3.57
N VAL A 201 -9.34 1.17 -3.78
CA VAL A 201 -9.21 0.26 -4.93
C VAL A 201 -9.23 -1.17 -4.42
N VAL A 202 -10.08 -2.02 -5.00
CA VAL A 202 -10.17 -3.45 -4.69
C VAL A 202 -10.15 -4.24 -5.99
N GLY A 203 -9.29 -5.24 -6.10
CA GLY A 203 -9.15 -6.05 -7.30
C GLY A 203 -8.81 -5.23 -8.56
N GLY A 204 -8.04 -4.15 -8.39
CA GLY A 204 -7.65 -3.25 -9.47
C GLY A 204 -8.74 -2.26 -9.91
N ARG A 205 -9.88 -2.18 -9.23
CA ARG A 205 -11.00 -1.28 -9.54
C ARG A 205 -11.25 -0.29 -8.41
N ALA A 206 -11.44 0.96 -8.76
CA ALA A 206 -11.86 1.99 -7.82
C ALA A 206 -13.30 1.75 -7.39
N VAL A 207 -13.51 1.45 -6.10
CA VAL A 207 -14.83 1.09 -5.55
C VAL A 207 -15.45 2.18 -4.71
N ALA A 208 -14.65 3.07 -4.12
CA ALA A 208 -15.11 4.19 -3.31
C ALA A 208 -14.15 5.37 -3.40
N ALA A 209 -14.68 6.58 -3.31
CA ALA A 209 -13.87 7.78 -3.26
C ALA A 209 -14.48 8.82 -2.33
N VAL A 210 -13.61 9.50 -1.58
CA VAL A 210 -13.97 10.62 -0.74
C VAL A 210 -12.99 11.77 -0.93
N ARG A 211 -13.51 12.99 -0.87
CA ARG A 211 -12.71 14.20 -0.67
C ARG A 211 -12.53 14.41 0.82
N ARG A 212 -11.29 14.61 1.24
CA ARG A 212 -10.96 14.96 2.62
C ARG A 212 -10.75 16.46 2.71
N ARG A 213 -11.47 17.10 3.59
CA ARG A 213 -11.35 18.55 3.83
C ARG A 213 -10.86 18.78 5.26
N PRO A 214 -9.84 19.61 5.49
CA PRO A 214 -9.39 19.91 6.84
C PRO A 214 -10.49 20.61 7.62
N ARG A 215 -10.61 20.32 8.92
CA ARG A 215 -11.46 21.10 9.82
C ARG A 215 -10.76 22.40 10.18
N PHE A 216 -11.47 23.53 10.06
CA PHE A 216 -11.04 24.85 10.55
C PHE A 216 -9.67 25.32 10.06
N GLY A 217 -9.54 25.67 8.78
CA GLY A 217 -8.46 26.50 8.25
C GLY A 217 -7.03 26.01 8.47
N ARG A 218 -6.83 24.87 9.08
CA ARG A 218 -5.51 24.26 9.22
C ARG A 218 -5.15 23.59 7.91
N MET A 219 -4.15 24.11 7.23
CA MET A 219 -3.45 23.40 6.18
C MET A 219 -2.69 22.21 6.80
N SER A 220 -3.41 21.14 7.07
CA SER A 220 -2.78 19.94 7.62
C SER A 220 -2.64 18.90 6.55
N TYR A 221 -1.50 18.86 5.89
CA TYR A 221 -1.07 17.75 5.04
C TYR A 221 -0.77 16.49 5.86
N THR A 222 -0.79 16.56 7.18
CA THR A 222 -0.26 15.54 8.06
C THR A 222 -1.26 14.77 8.88
N LEU A 223 -2.34 15.38 9.24
CA LEU A 223 -3.23 14.81 10.25
C LEU A 223 -4.67 14.98 9.81
N ASN A 224 -5.13 14.05 9.00
CA ASN A 224 -6.56 13.92 8.70
C ASN A 224 -7.38 13.44 9.91
N ARG A 225 -6.87 13.61 11.14
CA ARG A 225 -7.66 13.40 12.35
C ARG A 225 -8.76 14.46 12.42
N GLY A 226 -9.99 14.02 12.14
CA GLY A 226 -11.15 14.90 12.14
C GLY A 226 -11.37 15.65 10.82
N ALA A 227 -10.75 15.25 9.72
CA ALA A 227 -11.13 15.74 8.40
C ALA A 227 -12.60 15.41 8.11
N ARG A 228 -13.29 16.33 7.46
CA ARG A 228 -14.62 16.05 6.91
C ARG A 228 -14.46 15.24 5.64
N LEU A 229 -15.07 14.07 5.61
CA LEU A 229 -15.12 13.21 4.44
C LEU A 229 -16.41 13.48 3.66
N GLU A 230 -16.27 13.66 2.37
CA GLU A 230 -17.38 13.89 1.45
C GLU A 230 -17.27 12.87 0.31
N ARG A 231 -18.29 12.06 0.10
CA ARG A 231 -18.34 11.15 -1.06
C ARG A 231 -18.29 11.96 -2.35
N ILE A 232 -17.47 11.52 -3.28
CA ILE A 232 -17.36 12.12 -4.61
C ILE A 232 -17.43 11.07 -5.70
N GLU A 233 -17.76 11.52 -6.89
CA GLU A 233 -17.53 10.76 -8.11
C GLU A 233 -16.15 11.11 -8.68
N LEU A 234 -15.42 10.09 -9.13
CA LEU A 234 -14.09 10.27 -9.70
C LEU A 234 -14.20 10.73 -11.15
N THR A 235 -13.33 11.65 -11.53
CA THR A 235 -13.03 11.86 -12.94
C THR A 235 -12.34 10.64 -13.50
N GLU A 236 -12.35 10.47 -14.82
CA GLU A 236 -11.69 9.35 -15.48
C GLU A 236 -10.16 9.34 -15.22
N SER A 237 -9.54 10.52 -15.18
CA SER A 237 -8.12 10.66 -14.86
C SER A 237 -7.80 10.25 -13.42
N GLN A 238 -8.61 10.63 -12.45
CA GLN A 238 -8.47 10.21 -11.05
C GLN A 238 -8.64 8.70 -10.90
N ARG A 239 -9.66 8.13 -11.54
CA ARG A 239 -9.91 6.69 -11.55
C ARG A 239 -8.71 5.93 -12.10
N LYS A 240 -8.25 6.28 -13.30
CA LYS A 240 -7.10 5.65 -13.94
C LYS A 240 -5.82 5.76 -13.11
N ALA A 241 -5.55 6.93 -12.54
CA ALA A 241 -4.38 7.12 -11.68
C ALA A 241 -4.41 6.20 -10.46
N ALA A 242 -5.56 6.09 -9.77
CA ALA A 242 -5.71 5.24 -8.61
C ALA A 242 -5.61 3.74 -8.95
N GLU A 243 -6.30 3.29 -9.99
CA GLU A 243 -6.30 1.88 -10.42
C GLU A 243 -4.92 1.44 -10.90
N ARG A 244 -4.24 2.26 -11.72
CA ARG A 244 -2.88 1.99 -12.16
C ARG A 244 -1.90 1.96 -11.00
N THR A 245 -2.04 2.87 -10.03
CA THR A 245 -1.20 2.89 -8.82
C THR A 245 -1.31 1.58 -8.06
N ALA A 246 -2.53 1.13 -7.75
CA ALA A 246 -2.76 -0.14 -7.06
C ALA A 246 -2.16 -1.32 -7.84
N THR A 247 -2.32 -1.32 -9.17
CA THR A 247 -1.79 -2.37 -10.05
C THR A 247 -0.26 -2.39 -10.07
N LEU A 248 0.39 -1.24 -10.20
CA LEU A 248 1.85 -1.15 -10.22
C LEU A 248 2.48 -1.60 -8.91
N VAL A 249 1.89 -1.24 -7.78
CA VAL A 249 2.34 -1.68 -6.46
C VAL A 249 1.98 -3.15 -6.20
N GLY A 250 0.97 -3.69 -6.89
CA GLY A 250 0.51 -5.07 -6.74
C GLY A 250 -0.45 -5.28 -5.58
N LEU A 251 -1.23 -4.26 -5.22
CA LEU A 251 -2.17 -4.30 -4.11
C LEU A 251 -3.56 -4.74 -4.56
N GLU A 252 -4.06 -5.82 -3.96
CA GLU A 252 -5.44 -6.28 -4.12
C GLU A 252 -6.43 -5.32 -3.44
N VAL A 253 -6.01 -4.72 -2.34
CA VAL A 253 -6.74 -3.69 -1.60
C VAL A 253 -5.80 -2.53 -1.32
N ALA A 254 -6.17 -1.34 -1.75
CA ALA A 254 -5.39 -0.13 -1.56
C ALA A 254 -6.28 1.07 -1.23
N ALA A 255 -5.73 2.01 -0.47
CA ALA A 255 -6.16 3.40 -0.49
C ALA A 255 -5.10 4.23 -1.22
N VAL A 256 -5.49 4.92 -2.26
CA VAL A 256 -4.64 5.80 -3.06
C VAL A 256 -5.05 7.23 -2.80
N ASP A 257 -4.09 8.05 -2.37
CA ASP A 257 -4.33 9.46 -2.07
C ASP A 257 -3.82 10.34 -3.21
N LEU A 258 -4.73 11.16 -3.72
CA LEU A 258 -4.53 12.04 -4.87
C LEU A 258 -4.63 13.49 -4.44
N LEU A 259 -3.73 14.33 -4.96
CA LEU A 259 -3.90 15.76 -4.92
C LEU A 259 -4.80 16.18 -6.10
N ASP A 260 -5.89 16.88 -5.78
CA ASP A 260 -6.82 17.39 -6.76
C ASP A 260 -6.28 18.72 -7.31
N VAL A 261 -5.69 18.67 -8.48
CA VAL A 261 -5.09 19.83 -9.15
C VAL A 261 -6.10 20.40 -10.13
N GLN A 262 -6.37 21.70 -10.08
CA GLN A 262 -7.44 22.35 -10.89
C GLN A 262 -7.14 22.34 -12.40
N GLU A 263 -5.89 22.21 -12.83
CA GLU A 263 -5.47 22.34 -14.24
C GLU A 263 -4.59 21.18 -14.71
N GLY A 264 -4.81 19.96 -14.27
CA GLY A 264 -3.92 18.91 -14.68
C GLY A 264 -4.37 17.51 -14.31
N HIS A 265 -3.49 16.58 -14.55
CA HIS A 265 -3.67 15.22 -14.08
C HIS A 265 -3.54 15.16 -12.57
N PRO A 266 -4.34 14.33 -11.88
CA PRO A 266 -4.23 14.15 -10.44
C PRO A 266 -2.84 13.62 -10.09
N LYS A 267 -2.23 14.18 -9.04
CA LYS A 267 -0.93 13.72 -8.56
C LYS A 267 -1.12 12.71 -7.44
N VAL A 268 -0.57 11.51 -7.60
CA VAL A 268 -0.54 10.50 -6.54
C VAL A 268 0.57 10.84 -5.55
N PHE A 269 0.26 10.96 -4.28
CA PHE A 269 1.27 11.25 -3.26
C PHE A 269 1.40 10.19 -2.17
N GLU A 270 0.42 9.30 -2.01
CA GLU A 270 0.48 8.20 -1.06
C GLU A 270 -0.35 7.00 -1.53
N VAL A 271 0.14 5.80 -1.22
CA VAL A 271 -0.59 4.55 -1.36
C VAL A 271 -0.49 3.76 -0.05
N ASN A 272 -1.60 3.21 0.41
CA ASN A 272 -1.71 2.49 1.66
C ASN A 272 -2.37 1.13 1.43
N SER A 273 -1.75 0.07 1.95
CA SER A 273 -2.22 -1.32 1.83
C SER A 273 -3.31 -1.72 2.83
N SER A 274 -3.64 -0.86 3.79
CA SER A 274 -4.58 -1.19 4.88
C SER A 274 -5.51 -0.01 5.17
N PRO A 275 -6.44 0.33 4.26
CA PRO A 275 -7.38 1.43 4.47
C PRO A 275 -8.22 1.25 5.74
N ALA A 276 -8.53 2.36 6.41
CA ALA A 276 -9.51 2.39 7.49
C ALA A 276 -10.91 2.24 6.89
N LEU A 277 -11.62 1.17 7.25
CA LEU A 277 -12.92 0.86 6.64
C LEU A 277 -14.09 1.67 7.24
N PRO A 278 -14.27 1.77 8.57
CA PRO A 278 -15.48 2.38 9.13
C PRO A 278 -15.71 3.83 8.71
N GLU A 279 -14.64 4.62 8.63
CA GLU A 279 -14.74 6.03 8.23
C GLU A 279 -15.15 6.17 6.75
N MET A 280 -14.59 5.30 5.90
CA MET A 280 -14.92 5.27 4.47
C MET A 280 -16.33 4.74 4.24
N GLU A 281 -16.74 3.69 4.95
CA GLU A 281 -18.08 3.12 4.89
C GLU A 281 -19.13 4.15 5.34
N ALA A 282 -18.88 4.85 6.45
CA ALA A 282 -19.76 5.91 6.95
C ALA A 282 -19.91 7.07 5.96
N ALA A 283 -18.82 7.47 5.30
CA ALA A 283 -18.84 8.59 4.35
C ALA A 283 -19.48 8.23 2.99
N THR A 284 -19.36 6.98 2.56
CA THR A 284 -19.79 6.55 1.22
C THR A 284 -21.12 5.78 1.21
N GLY A 285 -21.53 5.22 2.35
CA GLY A 285 -22.67 4.31 2.44
C GLY A 285 -22.44 2.94 1.80
N LEU A 286 -21.18 2.58 1.49
CA LEU A 286 -20.81 1.31 0.85
C LEU A 286 -20.28 0.34 1.89
N ASP A 287 -20.56 -0.94 1.75
CA ASP A 287 -19.98 -2.02 2.55
C ASP A 287 -18.64 -2.45 1.95
N LEU A 288 -17.58 -1.72 2.31
CA LEU A 288 -16.23 -1.99 1.80
C LEU A 288 -15.66 -3.31 2.35
N ALA A 289 -16.04 -3.67 3.55
CA ALA A 289 -15.63 -4.95 4.13
C ALA A 289 -16.19 -6.12 3.30
N ASP A 290 -17.46 -6.06 2.90
CA ASP A 290 -18.06 -7.08 2.03
C ASP A 290 -17.35 -7.16 0.67
N ILE A 291 -17.05 -6.02 0.04
CA ILE A 291 -16.32 -5.97 -1.23
C ILE A 291 -14.93 -6.62 -1.10
N ILE A 292 -14.24 -6.42 0.01
CA ILE A 292 -12.94 -7.06 0.26
C ILE A 292 -13.09 -8.58 0.44
N ILE A 293 -14.14 -9.04 1.12
CA ILE A 293 -14.41 -10.48 1.26
C ILE A 293 -14.74 -11.09 -0.10
N GLN A 294 -15.54 -10.42 -0.94
CA GLN A 294 -15.78 -10.86 -2.33
C GLN A 294 -14.47 -11.01 -3.10
N ARG A 295 -13.54 -10.06 -2.93
CA ARG A 295 -12.21 -10.18 -3.57
C ARG A 295 -11.45 -11.40 -3.07
N ALA A 296 -11.53 -11.72 -1.80
CA ALA A 296 -10.92 -12.93 -1.22
C ALA A 296 -11.53 -14.21 -1.85
N GLU A 297 -12.83 -14.25 -2.05
CA GLU A 297 -13.54 -15.34 -2.74
C GLU A 297 -13.01 -15.52 -4.18
N GLU A 298 -12.91 -14.43 -4.93
CA GLU A 298 -12.40 -14.45 -6.32
C GLU A 298 -10.97 -15.00 -6.38
N LEU A 299 -10.10 -14.62 -5.45
CA LEU A 299 -8.72 -15.12 -5.41
C LEU A 299 -8.65 -16.62 -5.11
N VAL A 300 -9.51 -17.12 -4.23
CA VAL A 300 -9.61 -18.56 -3.93
C VAL A 300 -10.09 -19.34 -5.14
N ALA A 301 -10.98 -18.77 -5.95
CA ALA A 301 -11.45 -19.37 -7.20
C ALA A 301 -10.44 -19.32 -8.35
N GLY A 302 -9.23 -18.80 -8.10
CA GLY A 302 -8.20 -18.65 -9.14
C GLY A 302 -8.40 -17.42 -10.02
N GLY A 303 -9.14 -16.42 -9.56
CA GLY A 303 -9.26 -15.11 -10.22
C GLY A 303 -7.90 -14.44 -10.44
N PRO A 304 -7.78 -13.56 -11.45
CA PRO A 304 -6.53 -12.90 -11.79
C PRO A 304 -6.08 -12.01 -10.63
N ARG A 305 -4.77 -12.04 -10.35
CA ARG A 305 -4.16 -11.18 -9.33
C ARG A 305 -3.89 -9.79 -9.87
N VAL A 306 -3.99 -8.81 -8.99
CA VAL A 306 -3.54 -7.46 -9.28
C VAL A 306 -2.01 -7.42 -9.24
N GLY A 307 -1.43 -6.71 -10.18
CA GLY A 307 0.03 -6.52 -10.29
C GLY A 307 0.55 -6.79 -11.69
N LEU A 308 1.79 -6.38 -11.89
CA LEU A 308 2.54 -6.77 -13.08
C LEU A 308 2.85 -8.28 -12.96
N PRO A 309 2.79 -9.03 -14.06
CA PRO A 309 3.17 -10.44 -14.01
C PRO A 309 4.60 -10.53 -13.46
N GLU A 310 4.79 -11.40 -12.46
CA GLU A 310 6.14 -11.67 -11.96
C GLU A 310 6.98 -12.19 -13.14
N PRO A 311 8.24 -11.73 -13.27
CA PRO A 311 9.14 -12.34 -14.22
C PRO A 311 9.23 -13.82 -13.84
N GLN A 312 8.79 -14.68 -14.75
CA GLN A 312 8.88 -16.13 -14.55
C GLN A 312 10.34 -16.44 -14.22
N PRO A 313 10.63 -17.23 -13.17
CA PRO A 313 11.98 -17.67 -12.92
C PRO A 313 12.47 -18.31 -14.22
N GLY A 314 13.51 -17.71 -14.82
CA GLY A 314 14.02 -18.11 -16.12
C GLY A 314 14.30 -19.61 -16.05
N GLY A 315 13.55 -20.40 -16.82
CA GLY A 315 13.86 -21.78 -17.03
C GLY A 315 15.34 -21.89 -17.41
N PRO A 316 16.03 -23.00 -17.09
CA PRO A 316 17.47 -23.11 -17.26
C PRO A 316 17.84 -22.66 -18.66
N SER A 317 18.58 -21.58 -18.74
CA SER A 317 19.13 -21.04 -19.99
C SER A 317 19.83 -22.18 -20.71
N LYS A 318 19.26 -22.66 -21.82
CA LYS A 318 19.96 -23.53 -22.73
C LYS A 318 21.15 -22.75 -23.26
N ARG A 319 22.29 -22.83 -22.56
CA ARG A 319 23.58 -22.37 -23.11
C ARG A 319 23.71 -23.05 -24.47
N LYS A 320 23.61 -22.25 -25.55
CA LYS A 320 23.99 -22.66 -26.89
C LYS A 320 25.45 -23.11 -26.79
N ARG A 321 25.68 -24.40 -26.90
CA ARG A 321 27.02 -24.93 -27.11
C ARG A 321 27.52 -24.32 -28.44
N THR A 322 28.48 -23.44 -28.37
CA THR A 322 29.30 -23.07 -29.53
C THR A 322 29.97 -24.31 -30.07
N PRO A 323 29.88 -24.61 -31.38
CA PRO A 323 30.61 -25.72 -31.94
C PRO A 323 32.12 -25.47 -31.78
N LYS A 324 32.84 -26.46 -31.25
CA LYS A 324 34.31 -26.50 -31.28
C LYS A 324 34.75 -26.44 -32.75
N ALA A 325 35.49 -25.41 -33.14
CA ALA A 325 36.24 -25.41 -34.38
C ALA A 325 37.20 -26.57 -34.36
N SER A 326 37.05 -27.45 -35.34
CA SER A 326 38.00 -28.52 -35.61
C SER A 326 39.32 -27.91 -36.07
N ALA A 327 40.38 -28.08 -35.29
CA ALA A 327 41.72 -27.84 -35.78
C ALA A 327 42.03 -28.90 -36.83
N GLY A 328 42.14 -28.46 -38.09
CA GLY A 328 42.70 -29.26 -39.16
C GLY A 328 44.22 -29.21 -39.09
N GLU A 329 44.80 -30.39 -39.12
CA GLU A 329 46.22 -30.64 -39.37
C GLU A 329 46.59 -30.20 -40.80
N ALA A 330 47.67 -29.48 -40.91
CA ALA A 330 48.69 -29.61 -42.00
C ALA A 330 49.93 -28.81 -41.60
#